data_0b355325546fbb58bc6943a6d4bc713e
#
_entry.id   0b355325546fbb58bc6943a6d4bc713e
#
_cell.length_a   1.000
_cell.length_b   1.000
_cell.length_c   1.000
_cell.angle_alpha   90.00
_cell.angle_beta   90.00
_cell.angle_gamma   90.00
#
_symmetry.space_group_name_H-M   'P 1'
#
loop_
_entity.id
_entity.type
_entity.pdbx_description
1 polymer ?
#
loop_
_entity_poly.entity_id
_entity_poly.type
_entity_poly.pdbx_seq_one_letter_code
_entity_poly.pdbx_strand_id
1 'polypeptide(L)'
;MNVDLISAYMSKGSTYLEAVEKLFEAAKIRYSFGEKHIKTRRDYRYPKPVECTEKTKVYEYLGIRKISKETVDYLDIRQDEQGNIVWNYYDTNDVLCMVKYRPSHKIGIVHGGKKENKAWCQPGADTMPLLFNMNRVNPEMPLLITEGEADTAAAIEAGYLNAVSVPLGAHNYDWIEANWDWLAQFDTVIICADNDDPGIKLRQEVINRLGAYKCRIAMIPEYLEREDKPPRKIKDLNDVLYWMGKEAVMNVILNAQECPINNLIDLSDVKIRRMEDVDGIQIGLKPLDNHLMRLFNGTLTILSGLPGSGKSSLLSQIICRTADEGKNVAVYSKELENPMQKSWTHSIWAGPWHAKEYHSREGASYYRFSDDVLSAIDDYYRGRVFLYRDEASGDETEILKTLEDSVRIKGCKLIVLDNLMCIDFASEKEDDLKQQTSFIRKLVGFSIKFSVAVILVAHPRKLPAGQGIGKFDVAGTMNIVNLCSRMISLKRVSDKEKQESTDAGKSDYDVIISVVKDRVLGRESIDVGVYYDKCSRRFYTNEEELNYQFHWDKGRHELIPFGHTDPTNEVLGKIESQR
;
A
#
# COMPACT_ATOMS: atom_id res chain seq x y z
N MET A 1 3.24 -2.36 16.05
CA MET A 1 4.17 -3.19 16.84
C MET A 1 3.89 -4.63 16.46
N ASN A 2 4.49 -5.10 15.34
CA ASN A 2 4.56 -6.52 15.04
C ASN A 2 5.87 -7.04 15.65
N VAL A 3 5.91 -7.08 16.98
CA VAL A 3 6.84 -7.97 17.63
C VAL A 3 6.27 -9.36 17.36
N ASP A 4 7.03 -10.21 16.70
CA ASP A 4 6.70 -11.62 16.63
C ASP A 4 6.44 -12.08 18.07
N LEU A 5 5.19 -12.46 18.33
CA LEU A 5 4.77 -12.83 19.68
C LEU A 5 5.60 -13.98 20.24
N ILE A 6 6.10 -14.84 19.37
CA ILE A 6 7.02 -15.93 19.73
C ILE A 6 8.33 -15.36 20.27
N SER A 7 8.94 -14.43 19.54
CA SER A 7 10.17 -13.74 19.99
C SER A 7 9.97 -12.97 21.29
N ALA A 8 8.76 -12.39 21.52
CA ALA A 8 8.43 -11.71 22.76
C ALA A 8 8.31 -12.68 23.96
N TYR A 9 7.80 -13.90 23.78
CA TYR A 9 7.79 -14.93 24.82
C TYR A 9 9.19 -15.48 25.07
N MET A 10 9.99 -15.64 24.03
CA MET A 10 11.37 -16.14 24.13
C MET A 10 12.27 -15.14 24.85
N SER A 11 12.12 -13.84 24.63
CA SER A 11 12.85 -12.79 25.36
C SER A 11 12.55 -12.78 26.87
N LYS A 12 11.48 -13.47 27.30
CA LYS A 12 11.11 -13.70 28.69
C LYS A 12 11.58 -15.07 29.23
N GLY A 13 12.44 -15.77 28.49
CA GLY A 13 13.03 -17.05 28.90
C GLY A 13 12.23 -18.29 28.52
N SER A 14 11.21 -18.19 27.67
CA SER A 14 10.52 -19.35 27.10
C SER A 14 11.31 -19.95 25.92
N THR A 15 11.36 -21.25 25.81
CA THR A 15 11.81 -21.89 24.55
C THR A 15 10.82 -21.62 23.41
N TYR A 16 11.24 -21.84 22.17
CA TYR A 16 10.37 -21.65 21.00
C TYR A 16 9.06 -22.47 21.12
N LEU A 17 9.17 -23.76 21.49
CA LEU A 17 8.01 -24.63 21.64
C LEU A 17 7.06 -24.13 22.74
N GLU A 18 7.58 -23.76 23.90
CA GLU A 18 6.76 -23.18 24.99
C GLU A 18 6.12 -21.85 24.60
N ALA A 19 6.80 -21.02 23.83
CA ALA A 19 6.24 -19.76 23.33
C ALA A 19 5.07 -20.02 22.37
N VAL A 20 5.20 -20.99 21.47
CA VAL A 20 4.16 -21.40 20.53
C VAL A 20 2.97 -22.03 21.28
N GLU A 21 3.20 -22.94 22.23
CA GLU A 21 2.15 -23.53 23.06
C GLU A 21 1.35 -22.45 23.82
N LYS A 22 2.02 -21.53 24.50
CA LYS A 22 1.38 -20.40 25.19
C LYS A 22 0.54 -19.52 24.27
N LEU A 23 0.99 -19.32 23.03
CA LEU A 23 0.22 -18.53 22.04
C LEU A 23 -1.03 -19.26 21.58
N PHE A 24 -0.96 -20.57 21.32
CA PHE A 24 -2.12 -21.37 20.95
C PHE A 24 -3.12 -21.48 22.12
N GLU A 25 -2.63 -21.61 23.35
CA GLU A 25 -3.45 -21.60 24.56
C GLU A 25 -4.16 -20.23 24.73
N ALA A 26 -3.43 -19.12 24.58
CA ALA A 26 -3.98 -17.78 24.63
C ALA A 26 -5.01 -17.50 23.53
N ALA A 27 -4.80 -18.05 22.34
CA ALA A 27 -5.73 -17.96 21.21
C ALA A 27 -6.93 -18.92 21.33
N LYS A 28 -6.96 -19.79 22.34
CA LYS A 28 -7.96 -20.88 22.52
C LYS A 28 -8.05 -21.82 21.31
N ILE A 29 -6.97 -21.98 20.57
CA ILE A 29 -6.85 -22.91 19.46
C ILE A 29 -6.26 -24.21 20.00
N ARG A 30 -6.95 -25.34 19.82
CA ARG A 30 -6.35 -26.64 20.12
C ARG A 30 -5.22 -26.91 19.15
N TYR A 31 -4.01 -26.83 19.61
CA TYR A 31 -2.82 -27.22 18.89
C TYR A 31 -2.15 -28.37 19.64
N SER A 32 -1.99 -29.51 18.97
CA SER A 32 -1.18 -30.60 19.49
C SER A 32 0.15 -30.60 18.73
N PHE A 33 1.21 -30.13 19.36
CA PHE A 33 2.54 -30.45 18.89
C PHE A 33 2.69 -32.00 19.02
N GLY A 34 2.68 -32.67 17.90
CA GLY A 34 3.42 -33.90 17.85
C GLY A 34 2.74 -35.24 17.95
N GLU A 35 1.42 -35.39 17.95
CA GLU A 35 0.86 -36.74 17.72
C GLU A 35 0.91 -37.20 16.25
N LYS A 36 1.11 -36.26 15.28
CA LYS A 36 1.26 -36.61 13.86
C LYS A 36 2.67 -36.50 13.30
N HIS A 37 3.63 -36.02 14.07
CA HIS A 37 5.04 -35.87 13.66
C HIS A 37 6.06 -36.37 14.64
N ILE A 38 5.71 -37.29 15.52
CA ILE A 38 6.71 -38.24 15.98
C ILE A 38 7.04 -39.07 14.73
N LYS A 39 7.85 -38.50 13.83
CA LYS A 39 8.68 -39.34 12.98
C LYS A 39 9.35 -40.27 13.94
N THR A 40 8.90 -41.54 13.98
CA THR A 40 9.62 -42.65 14.63
C THR A 40 11.08 -42.33 14.47
N ARG A 41 11.82 -42.24 15.60
CA ARG A 41 13.26 -41.97 15.61
C ARG A 41 13.83 -42.83 14.49
N ARG A 42 14.17 -42.22 13.34
CA ARG A 42 14.88 -42.92 12.29
C ARG A 42 16.17 -43.34 12.95
N ASP A 43 16.58 -44.61 12.82
CA ASP A 43 17.90 -45.04 13.24
C ASP A 43 18.91 -44.26 12.40
N TYR A 44 19.35 -43.10 12.95
CA TYR A 44 20.39 -42.30 12.31
C TYR A 44 21.70 -43.09 12.39
N ARG A 45 22.33 -43.24 11.22
CA ARG A 45 23.62 -43.91 11.16
C ARG A 45 24.69 -42.83 11.07
N TYR A 46 25.54 -42.77 12.08
CA TYR A 46 26.75 -41.95 12.03
C TYR A 46 27.65 -42.45 10.92
N PRO A 47 28.22 -41.53 10.11
CA PRO A 47 29.15 -41.92 9.06
C PRO A 47 30.45 -42.45 9.66
N LYS A 48 31.10 -43.37 8.96
CA LYS A 48 32.50 -43.66 9.22
C LYS A 48 33.36 -42.58 8.57
N PRO A 49 34.45 -42.12 9.21
CA PRO A 49 35.40 -41.23 8.58
C PRO A 49 35.90 -41.82 7.26
N VAL A 50 36.05 -41.01 6.26
CA VAL A 50 36.61 -41.44 4.97
C VAL A 50 38.10 -41.66 5.16
N GLU A 51 38.56 -42.90 4.92
CA GLU A 51 39.96 -43.33 5.18
C GLU A 51 40.93 -42.88 4.06
N CYS A 52 40.42 -42.45 2.91
CA CYS A 52 41.23 -41.97 1.81
C CYS A 52 42.02 -40.70 2.20
N THR A 53 43.33 -40.78 2.16
CA THR A 53 44.24 -39.67 2.48
C THR A 53 44.54 -38.78 1.27
N GLU A 54 44.24 -39.27 0.06
CA GLU A 54 44.42 -38.50 -1.17
C GLU A 54 43.36 -37.38 -1.30
N LYS A 55 43.80 -36.17 -1.71
CA LYS A 55 42.92 -35.01 -1.91
C LYS A 55 43.16 -34.34 -3.27
N THR A 56 43.88 -35.00 -4.20
CA THR A 56 44.33 -34.39 -5.46
C THR A 56 43.17 -33.82 -6.26
N LYS A 57 42.10 -34.58 -6.49
CA LYS A 57 40.91 -34.11 -7.24
C LYS A 57 40.15 -33.02 -6.53
N VAL A 58 40.08 -33.05 -5.21
CA VAL A 58 39.43 -32.02 -4.38
C VAL A 58 40.20 -30.72 -4.49
N TYR A 59 41.53 -30.76 -4.36
CA TYR A 59 42.37 -29.59 -4.51
C TYR A 59 42.29 -28.98 -5.93
N GLU A 60 42.25 -29.81 -6.98
CA GLU A 60 42.07 -29.36 -8.34
C GLU A 60 40.70 -28.69 -8.52
N TYR A 61 39.62 -29.34 -8.10
CA TYR A 61 38.27 -28.84 -8.29
C TYR A 61 38.01 -27.53 -7.50
N LEU A 62 38.41 -27.46 -6.24
CA LEU A 62 38.23 -26.29 -5.43
C LEU A 62 39.24 -25.19 -5.77
N GLY A 63 40.45 -25.56 -6.22
CA GLY A 63 41.45 -24.62 -6.76
C GLY A 63 40.97 -23.86 -8.00
N ILE A 64 40.23 -24.53 -8.90
CA ILE A 64 39.54 -23.85 -10.03
C ILE A 64 38.55 -22.79 -9.48
N ARG A 65 37.96 -23.03 -8.35
CA ARG A 65 37.02 -22.10 -7.66
C ARG A 65 37.71 -21.07 -6.80
N LYS A 66 39.03 -20.98 -6.83
CA LYS A 66 39.89 -20.06 -6.08
C LYS A 66 39.90 -20.34 -4.55
N ILE A 67 39.59 -21.57 -4.16
CA ILE A 67 39.70 -22.05 -2.77
C ILE A 67 41.05 -22.76 -2.63
N SER A 68 41.86 -22.32 -1.68
CA SER A 68 43.22 -22.83 -1.44
C SER A 68 43.23 -24.20 -0.76
N LYS A 69 44.38 -24.87 -0.78
CA LYS A 69 44.59 -26.16 -0.06
C LYS A 69 44.45 -25.95 1.43
N GLU A 70 44.94 -24.86 1.95
CA GLU A 70 44.87 -24.46 3.35
C GLU A 70 43.39 -24.37 3.82
N THR A 71 42.51 -23.76 3.01
CA THR A 71 41.07 -23.68 3.31
C THR A 71 40.40 -25.06 3.24
N VAL A 72 40.78 -25.89 2.26
CA VAL A 72 40.28 -27.27 2.15
C VAL A 72 40.65 -28.10 3.39
N ASP A 73 41.91 -27.96 3.86
CA ASP A 73 42.40 -28.69 5.03
C ASP A 73 41.80 -28.15 6.33
N TYR A 74 41.65 -26.83 6.47
CA TYR A 74 40.98 -26.19 7.59
C TYR A 74 39.54 -26.68 7.77
N LEU A 75 38.80 -26.83 6.68
CA LEU A 75 37.40 -27.27 6.67
C LEU A 75 37.25 -28.80 6.75
N ASP A 76 38.34 -29.57 6.82
CA ASP A 76 38.38 -31.03 6.74
C ASP A 76 37.58 -31.60 5.57
N ILE A 77 37.72 -30.97 4.39
CA ILE A 77 37.12 -31.48 3.17
C ILE A 77 37.96 -32.67 2.69
N ARG A 78 37.32 -33.78 2.41
CA ARG A 78 37.98 -35.04 2.03
C ARG A 78 37.65 -35.46 0.62
N GLN A 79 38.35 -36.50 0.14
CA GLN A 79 38.11 -37.19 -1.12
C GLN A 79 37.75 -38.64 -0.81
N ASP A 80 36.76 -39.21 -1.50
CA ASP A 80 36.53 -40.68 -1.41
C ASP A 80 37.37 -41.41 -2.48
N GLU A 81 37.31 -42.73 -2.45
CA GLU A 81 38.05 -43.61 -3.37
C GLU A 81 37.65 -43.39 -4.85
N GLN A 82 36.43 -42.93 -5.10
CA GLN A 82 35.91 -42.57 -6.43
C GLN A 82 36.36 -41.17 -6.89
N GLY A 83 36.96 -40.40 -6.00
CA GLY A 83 37.42 -39.06 -6.23
C GLY A 83 36.33 -38.01 -6.08
N ASN A 84 35.22 -38.31 -5.39
CA ASN A 84 34.21 -37.34 -5.04
C ASN A 84 34.68 -36.43 -3.92
N ILE A 85 34.17 -35.20 -3.88
CA ILE A 85 34.37 -34.29 -2.77
C ILE A 85 33.48 -34.73 -1.63
N VAL A 86 34.06 -34.84 -0.42
CA VAL A 86 33.39 -35.23 0.82
C VAL A 86 33.38 -34.05 1.78
N TRP A 87 32.19 -33.50 2.03
CA TRP A 87 31.96 -32.43 2.99
C TRP A 87 31.59 -33.08 4.33
N ASN A 88 32.45 -32.90 5.34
CA ASN A 88 32.26 -33.42 6.67
C ASN A 88 31.46 -32.46 7.53
N TYR A 89 30.34 -32.90 8.11
CA TYR A 89 29.50 -32.12 9.00
C TYR A 89 29.68 -32.61 10.42
N TYR A 90 30.17 -31.74 11.27
CA TYR A 90 30.41 -31.98 12.69
C TYR A 90 29.34 -31.25 13.50
N ASP A 91 28.93 -31.85 14.64
CA ASP A 91 28.13 -31.14 15.63
C ASP A 91 29.02 -30.18 16.47
N THR A 92 28.40 -29.45 17.40
CA THR A 92 29.10 -28.50 18.27
C THR A 92 30.10 -29.14 19.23
N ASN A 93 30.15 -30.47 19.32
CA ASN A 93 31.09 -31.26 20.14
C ASN A 93 32.19 -31.93 19.29
N ASP A 94 32.38 -31.47 18.04
CA ASP A 94 33.32 -32.07 17.09
C ASP A 94 33.07 -33.55 16.73
N VAL A 95 31.81 -34.00 16.89
CA VAL A 95 31.43 -35.37 16.46
C VAL A 95 31.00 -35.33 14.99
N LEU A 96 31.59 -36.20 14.17
CA LEU A 96 31.21 -36.34 12.77
C LEU A 96 29.82 -37.02 12.67
N CYS A 97 28.81 -36.24 12.27
CA CYS A 97 27.42 -36.68 12.26
C CYS A 97 26.86 -36.91 10.86
N MET A 98 27.39 -36.24 9.83
CA MET A 98 26.94 -36.39 8.45
C MET A 98 28.10 -36.17 7.47
N VAL A 99 28.06 -36.89 6.36
CA VAL A 99 28.90 -36.63 5.19
C VAL A 99 28.04 -36.40 3.97
N LYS A 100 28.39 -35.36 3.23
CA LYS A 100 27.74 -35.01 1.96
C LYS A 100 28.76 -35.15 0.83
N TYR A 101 28.36 -35.85 -0.21
CA TYR A 101 29.21 -36.14 -1.36
C TYR A 101 28.83 -35.27 -2.55
N ARG A 102 29.83 -34.91 -3.32
CA ARG A 102 29.66 -34.20 -4.60
C ARG A 102 30.69 -34.66 -5.62
N PRO A 103 30.31 -34.89 -6.91
CA PRO A 103 31.27 -35.18 -7.94
C PRO A 103 32.33 -34.07 -8.08
N SER A 104 33.60 -34.42 -8.25
CA SER A 104 34.68 -33.46 -8.52
C SER A 104 34.80 -33.09 -9.99
N HIS A 105 33.81 -33.44 -10.80
CA HIS A 105 33.73 -33.12 -12.23
C HIS A 105 32.45 -32.37 -12.57
N LYS A 106 32.39 -31.86 -13.82
CA LYS A 106 31.18 -31.16 -14.28
C LYS A 106 30.04 -32.17 -14.48
N ILE A 107 28.92 -31.92 -13.85
CA ILE A 107 27.73 -32.78 -13.89
C ILE A 107 27.23 -32.91 -15.33
N GLY A 108 27.12 -34.15 -15.82
CA GLY A 108 26.66 -34.52 -17.14
C GLY A 108 25.25 -35.13 -17.15
N ILE A 109 24.83 -35.53 -18.37
CA ILE A 109 23.63 -36.36 -18.55
C ILE A 109 24.11 -37.80 -18.63
N VAL A 110 23.61 -38.64 -17.71
CA VAL A 110 23.95 -40.07 -17.65
C VAL A 110 23.13 -40.85 -18.71
N HIS A 111 23.60 -42.04 -19.09
CA HIS A 111 22.88 -42.94 -19.99
C HIS A 111 21.42 -43.13 -19.57
N GLY A 112 20.46 -42.85 -20.48
CA GLY A 112 19.02 -42.89 -20.19
C GLY A 112 18.38 -41.53 -19.97
N GLY A 113 19.08 -40.39 -20.22
CA GLY A 113 18.50 -39.03 -20.16
C GLY A 113 18.31 -38.45 -18.74
N LYS A 114 18.74 -39.15 -17.68
CA LYS A 114 18.72 -38.64 -16.32
C LYS A 114 19.95 -37.78 -16.03
N LYS A 115 19.77 -36.64 -15.38
CA LYS A 115 20.87 -35.85 -14.85
C LYS A 115 21.57 -36.62 -13.72
N GLU A 116 22.89 -36.57 -13.71
CA GLU A 116 23.70 -37.05 -12.59
C GLU A 116 23.32 -36.29 -11.30
N ASN A 117 23.35 -36.97 -10.14
CA ASN A 117 23.08 -36.33 -8.86
C ASN A 117 24.14 -35.26 -8.58
N LYS A 118 23.68 -34.07 -8.27
CA LYS A 118 24.54 -32.93 -7.96
C LYS A 118 25.26 -33.10 -6.62
N ALA A 119 24.58 -33.69 -5.63
CA ALA A 119 25.09 -34.00 -4.33
C ALA A 119 24.17 -35.04 -3.65
N TRP A 120 24.71 -35.81 -2.70
CA TRP A 120 23.95 -36.76 -1.88
C TRP A 120 24.59 -36.92 -0.50
N CYS A 121 23.81 -37.30 0.50
CA CYS A 121 24.30 -37.62 1.84
C CYS A 121 24.45 -39.14 2.01
N GLN A 122 25.22 -39.59 3.04
CA GLN A 122 25.26 -41.01 3.37
C GLN A 122 23.85 -41.51 3.70
N PRO A 123 23.56 -42.82 3.46
CA PRO A 123 22.28 -43.41 3.84
C PRO A 123 22.03 -43.32 5.34
N GLY A 124 20.83 -42.83 5.75
CA GLY A 124 20.45 -42.68 7.14
C GLY A 124 21.01 -41.43 7.84
N ALA A 125 21.49 -40.45 7.06
CA ALA A 125 21.95 -39.16 7.61
C ALA A 125 20.80 -38.39 8.28
N ASP A 126 21.08 -37.79 9.42
CA ASP A 126 20.25 -36.72 9.97
C ASP A 126 20.74 -35.37 9.47
N THR A 127 19.93 -34.76 8.63
CA THR A 127 20.27 -33.47 7.98
C THR A 127 19.67 -32.25 8.69
N MET A 128 18.80 -32.50 9.67
CA MET A 128 18.05 -31.39 10.29
C MET A 128 18.90 -30.53 11.25
N PRO A 129 19.68 -31.10 12.18
CA PRO A 129 20.34 -30.30 13.21
C PRO A 129 21.74 -29.84 12.82
N LEU A 130 22.15 -29.99 11.57
CA LEU A 130 23.54 -29.76 11.16
C LEU A 130 23.67 -28.66 10.15
N LEU A 131 24.53 -27.69 10.45
CA LEU A 131 25.05 -26.75 9.46
C LEU A 131 26.53 -27.05 9.19
N PHE A 132 26.96 -26.89 7.95
CA PHE A 132 28.37 -27.10 7.62
C PHE A 132 29.26 -26.09 8.36
N ASN A 133 30.32 -26.54 8.99
CA ASN A 133 31.30 -25.76 9.78
C ASN A 133 30.74 -25.18 11.11
N MET A 134 29.59 -25.65 11.62
CA MET A 134 29.01 -25.13 12.87
C MET A 134 29.85 -25.36 14.12
N ASN A 135 30.75 -26.35 14.10
CA ASN A 135 31.66 -26.67 15.20
C ASN A 135 32.81 -25.67 15.40
N ARG A 136 33.07 -24.77 14.41
CA ARG A 136 34.23 -23.86 14.44
C ARG A 136 33.86 -22.38 14.59
N VAL A 137 32.58 -22.07 14.74
CA VAL A 137 32.12 -20.69 14.84
C VAL A 137 32.12 -20.19 16.29
N ASN A 138 32.39 -18.90 16.47
CA ASN A 138 32.35 -18.21 17.75
C ASN A 138 31.05 -17.43 17.92
N PRO A 139 30.23 -17.72 18.96
CA PRO A 139 28.99 -16.98 19.21
C PRO A 139 29.16 -15.47 19.47
N GLU A 140 30.32 -15.03 19.90
CA GLU A 140 30.60 -13.60 20.13
C GLU A 140 30.78 -12.79 18.85
N MET A 141 30.88 -13.45 17.70
CA MET A 141 31.03 -12.80 16.38
C MET A 141 29.78 -12.98 15.53
N PRO A 142 29.46 -12.04 14.62
CA PRO A 142 28.36 -12.20 13.68
C PRO A 142 28.48 -13.51 12.89
N LEU A 143 27.40 -14.29 12.86
CA LEU A 143 27.34 -15.56 12.12
C LEU A 143 26.98 -15.31 10.66
N LEU A 144 27.80 -15.72 9.71
CA LEU A 144 27.46 -15.74 8.30
C LEU A 144 26.79 -17.08 7.95
N ILE A 145 25.59 -17.01 7.38
CA ILE A 145 24.87 -18.17 6.83
C ILE A 145 24.86 -18.07 5.31
N THR A 146 25.42 -19.06 4.64
CA THR A 146 25.43 -19.18 3.17
C THR A 146 24.52 -20.33 2.71
N GLU A 147 24.21 -20.39 1.40
CA GLU A 147 23.36 -21.45 0.85
C GLU A 147 24.12 -22.76 0.63
N GLY A 148 25.39 -22.68 0.27
CA GLY A 148 26.21 -23.84 -0.09
C GLY A 148 27.56 -23.89 0.60
N GLU A 149 28.13 -25.10 0.67
CA GLU A 149 29.45 -25.35 1.28
C GLU A 149 30.58 -24.60 0.56
N ALA A 150 30.48 -24.44 -0.75
CA ALA A 150 31.47 -23.70 -1.53
C ALA A 150 31.46 -22.20 -1.21
N ASP A 151 30.31 -21.64 -0.84
CA ASP A 151 30.16 -20.24 -0.43
C ASP A 151 30.73 -19.99 0.97
N THR A 152 30.49 -20.95 1.88
CA THR A 152 31.17 -20.96 3.18
C THR A 152 32.69 -21.05 3.02
N ALA A 153 33.17 -21.93 2.15
CA ALA A 153 34.60 -22.04 1.86
C ALA A 153 35.15 -20.76 1.22
N ALA A 154 34.38 -20.06 0.39
CA ALA A 154 34.77 -18.76 -0.18
C ALA A 154 34.88 -17.65 0.88
N ALA A 155 33.97 -17.63 1.86
CA ALA A 155 34.04 -16.71 2.98
C ALA A 155 35.30 -16.95 3.82
N ILE A 156 35.58 -18.22 4.15
CA ILE A 156 36.75 -18.63 4.92
C ILE A 156 38.06 -18.34 4.16
N GLU A 157 38.09 -18.61 2.86
CA GLU A 157 39.21 -18.27 1.97
C GLU A 157 39.50 -16.78 1.95
N ALA A 158 38.47 -15.94 2.08
CA ALA A 158 38.59 -14.50 2.20
C ALA A 158 39.01 -14.01 3.59
N GLY A 159 39.01 -14.88 4.60
CA GLY A 159 39.37 -14.58 5.98
C GLY A 159 38.21 -14.42 6.96
N TYR A 160 36.96 -14.63 6.52
CA TYR A 160 35.81 -14.62 7.40
C TYR A 160 35.50 -16.01 7.92
N LEU A 161 36.03 -16.34 9.10
CA LEU A 161 35.99 -17.70 9.65
C LEU A 161 34.63 -18.08 10.25
N ASN A 162 33.81 -17.12 10.66
CA ASN A 162 32.55 -17.33 11.35
C ASN A 162 31.37 -17.58 10.37
N ALA A 163 31.56 -18.54 9.47
CA ALA A 163 30.66 -18.85 8.38
C ALA A 163 30.18 -20.31 8.40
N VAL A 164 28.90 -20.50 8.10
CA VAL A 164 28.24 -21.82 7.99
C VAL A 164 27.42 -21.90 6.71
N SER A 165 27.12 -23.09 6.21
CA SER A 165 26.10 -23.26 5.18
C SER A 165 24.94 -24.14 5.64
N VAL A 166 23.79 -23.92 5.01
CA VAL A 166 22.61 -24.76 5.23
C VAL A 166 22.81 -26.16 4.65
N PRO A 167 22.24 -27.23 5.25
CA PRO A 167 22.63 -28.61 4.89
C PRO A 167 22.12 -29.06 3.51
N LEU A 168 20.92 -28.64 3.11
CA LEU A 168 20.23 -29.11 1.90
C LEU A 168 19.90 -28.01 0.89
N GLY A 169 20.58 -26.86 0.97
CA GLY A 169 20.27 -25.67 0.15
C GLY A 169 18.95 -25.00 0.51
N ALA A 170 18.46 -24.13 -0.35
CA ALA A 170 17.35 -23.21 -0.07
C ALA A 170 15.92 -23.84 -0.01
N HIS A 171 15.79 -25.16 -0.05
CA HIS A 171 14.47 -25.82 -0.14
C HIS A 171 13.94 -26.40 1.18
N ASN A 172 14.76 -26.47 2.22
CA ASN A 172 14.37 -26.97 3.52
C ASN A 172 14.79 -25.96 4.61
N TYR A 173 13.88 -25.63 5.49
CA TYR A 173 14.06 -24.66 6.56
C TYR A 173 13.98 -25.27 7.96
N ASP A 174 13.73 -26.60 8.08
CA ASP A 174 13.57 -27.32 9.37
C ASP A 174 14.83 -27.23 10.24
N TRP A 175 15.99 -26.95 9.62
CA TRP A 175 17.25 -26.75 10.32
C TRP A 175 17.22 -25.50 11.24
N ILE A 176 16.36 -24.51 10.98
CA ILE A 176 16.25 -23.30 11.79
C ILE A 176 15.66 -23.64 13.15
N GLU A 177 14.54 -24.37 13.17
CA GLU A 177 13.92 -24.82 14.41
C GLU A 177 14.81 -25.85 15.16
N ALA A 178 15.43 -26.76 14.43
CA ALA A 178 16.32 -27.76 15.03
C ALA A 178 17.55 -27.13 15.70
N ASN A 179 18.00 -25.95 15.26
CA ASN A 179 19.15 -25.23 15.81
C ASN A 179 18.76 -23.93 16.54
N TRP A 180 17.52 -23.79 16.98
CA TRP A 180 17.04 -22.52 17.52
C TRP A 180 17.89 -21.99 18.68
N ASP A 181 18.14 -22.82 19.69
CA ASP A 181 18.94 -22.44 20.87
C ASP A 181 20.39 -22.12 20.52
N TRP A 182 20.95 -22.77 19.51
CA TRP A 182 22.29 -22.50 19.01
C TRP A 182 22.31 -21.18 18.24
N LEU A 183 21.35 -20.93 17.35
CA LEU A 183 21.21 -19.67 16.62
C LEU A 183 20.90 -18.49 17.56
N ALA A 184 20.23 -18.75 18.68
CA ALA A 184 19.92 -17.73 19.68
C ALA A 184 21.16 -17.12 20.32
N GLN A 185 22.28 -17.84 20.36
CA GLN A 185 23.54 -17.38 20.97
C GLN A 185 24.22 -16.25 20.21
N PHE A 186 23.94 -16.10 18.92
CA PHE A 186 24.53 -15.04 18.10
C PHE A 186 23.70 -13.76 18.19
N ASP A 187 24.32 -12.63 18.43
CA ASP A 187 23.66 -11.32 18.43
C ASP A 187 23.27 -10.87 17.01
N THR A 188 24.09 -11.21 16.03
CA THR A 188 23.88 -10.84 14.62
C THR A 188 24.07 -12.04 13.71
N VAL A 189 23.13 -12.24 12.79
CA VAL A 189 23.18 -13.23 11.73
C VAL A 189 23.22 -12.53 10.38
N ILE A 190 24.30 -12.76 9.63
CA ILE A 190 24.46 -12.25 8.26
C ILE A 190 23.99 -13.33 7.29
N ILE A 191 23.06 -12.99 6.41
CA ILE A 191 22.50 -13.94 5.44
C ILE A 191 23.07 -13.60 4.06
N CYS A 192 23.82 -14.54 3.48
CA CYS A 192 24.37 -14.46 2.13
C CYS A 192 23.84 -15.63 1.31
N ALA A 193 22.69 -15.47 0.71
CA ALA A 193 22.04 -16.45 -0.15
C ALA A 193 22.26 -16.11 -1.63
N ASP A 194 22.09 -17.10 -2.51
CA ASP A 194 22.23 -16.96 -3.97
C ASP A 194 21.29 -15.87 -4.55
N ASN A 195 21.69 -15.27 -5.64
CA ASN A 195 20.89 -14.29 -6.39
C ASN A 195 19.86 -14.98 -7.31
N ASP A 196 19.05 -15.88 -6.75
CA ASP A 196 17.96 -16.56 -7.45
C ASP A 196 16.73 -16.70 -6.54
N ASP A 197 15.60 -17.14 -7.12
CA ASP A 197 14.32 -17.24 -6.36
C ASP A 197 14.39 -18.13 -5.11
N PRO A 198 15.08 -19.31 -5.13
CA PRO A 198 15.29 -20.10 -3.91
C PRO A 198 16.08 -19.35 -2.84
N GLY A 199 17.17 -18.67 -3.20
CA GLY A 199 18.00 -17.89 -2.28
C GLY A 199 17.24 -16.71 -1.65
N ILE A 200 16.41 -16.02 -2.44
CA ILE A 200 15.52 -14.96 -1.94
C ILE A 200 14.54 -15.52 -0.90
N LYS A 201 13.97 -16.70 -1.14
CA LYS A 201 13.06 -17.36 -0.20
C LYS A 201 13.78 -17.80 1.07
N LEU A 202 14.97 -18.38 0.95
CA LEU A 202 15.79 -18.75 2.12
C LEU A 202 16.06 -17.52 3.00
N ARG A 203 16.46 -16.41 2.42
CA ARG A 203 16.67 -15.13 3.11
C ARG A 203 15.43 -14.70 3.88
N GLN A 204 14.27 -14.70 3.20
CA GLN A 204 13.02 -14.29 3.80
C GLN A 204 12.60 -15.22 4.96
N GLU A 205 12.76 -16.53 4.83
CA GLU A 205 12.43 -17.50 5.87
C GLU A 205 13.32 -17.34 7.10
N VAL A 206 14.63 -17.14 6.92
CA VAL A 206 15.56 -16.89 8.03
C VAL A 206 15.18 -15.61 8.76
N ILE A 207 14.89 -14.52 8.02
CA ILE A 207 14.47 -13.23 8.61
C ILE A 207 13.15 -13.36 9.36
N ASN A 208 12.16 -14.05 8.78
CA ASN A 208 10.85 -14.23 9.39
C ASN A 208 10.93 -15.01 10.73
N ARG A 209 11.83 -15.98 10.82
CA ARG A 209 11.96 -16.85 11.99
C ARG A 209 12.90 -16.27 13.04
N LEU A 210 14.06 -15.74 12.66
CA LEU A 210 15.03 -15.16 13.61
C LEU A 210 14.71 -13.71 14.01
N GLY A 211 13.92 -13.00 13.20
CA GLY A 211 13.58 -11.60 13.39
C GLY A 211 14.52 -10.65 12.64
N ALA A 212 13.94 -9.63 12.00
CA ALA A 212 14.68 -8.65 11.20
C ALA A 212 15.75 -7.89 12.00
N TYR A 213 15.51 -7.67 13.30
CA TYR A 213 16.43 -6.96 14.18
C TYR A 213 17.78 -7.70 14.41
N LYS A 214 17.76 -9.04 14.28
CA LYS A 214 18.93 -9.91 14.44
C LYS A 214 19.65 -10.18 13.12
N CYS A 215 18.96 -9.99 11.99
CA CYS A 215 19.45 -10.35 10.67
C CYS A 215 20.03 -9.14 9.92
N ARG A 216 21.09 -9.39 9.15
CA ARG A 216 21.63 -8.49 8.14
C ARG A 216 21.73 -9.23 6.80
N ILE A 217 21.61 -8.51 5.71
CA ILE A 217 21.64 -9.08 4.36
C ILE A 217 22.95 -8.71 3.69
N ALA A 218 23.77 -9.69 3.37
CA ALA A 218 24.95 -9.53 2.52
C ALA A 218 24.49 -9.56 1.06
N MET A 219 24.57 -8.41 0.38
CA MET A 219 24.12 -8.24 -0.99
C MET A 219 25.23 -8.62 -1.97
N ILE A 220 25.05 -9.73 -2.67
CA ILE A 220 25.93 -10.14 -3.78
C ILE A 220 25.62 -9.23 -4.99
N PRO A 221 26.63 -8.64 -5.68
CA PRO A 221 26.40 -7.90 -6.91
C PRO A 221 25.69 -8.76 -7.96
N GLU A 222 24.67 -8.23 -8.64
CA GLU A 222 23.98 -8.98 -9.69
C GLU A 222 24.87 -9.21 -10.93
N TYR A 223 25.65 -8.20 -11.27
CA TYR A 223 26.52 -8.20 -12.45
C TYR A 223 27.88 -7.61 -12.12
N LEU A 224 28.89 -8.16 -12.77
CA LEU A 224 30.23 -7.58 -12.86
C LEU A 224 30.37 -6.92 -14.24
N GLU A 225 30.55 -5.60 -14.25
CA GLU A 225 30.89 -4.86 -15.46
C GLU A 225 32.28 -5.25 -15.95
N ARG A 226 32.46 -5.40 -17.29
CA ARG A 226 33.71 -5.79 -17.90
C ARG A 226 33.98 -4.93 -19.12
N GLU A 227 35.20 -4.45 -19.25
CA GLU A 227 35.65 -3.74 -20.45
C GLU A 227 35.53 -4.67 -21.65
N ASP A 228 34.96 -4.17 -22.76
CA ASP A 228 34.81 -4.86 -24.06
C ASP A 228 34.07 -6.22 -24.05
N LYS A 229 33.36 -6.56 -22.96
CA LYS A 229 32.57 -7.80 -22.85
C LYS A 229 31.23 -7.51 -22.19
N PRO A 230 30.19 -8.31 -22.52
CA PRO A 230 28.92 -8.15 -21.83
C PRO A 230 29.07 -8.37 -20.29
N PRO A 231 28.27 -7.69 -19.47
CA PRO A 231 28.28 -7.85 -18.02
C PRO A 231 28.18 -9.34 -17.64
N ARG A 232 28.94 -9.74 -16.62
CA ARG A 232 28.92 -11.12 -16.13
C ARG A 232 27.93 -11.22 -14.98
N LYS A 233 26.93 -12.07 -15.08
CA LYS A 233 26.02 -12.38 -13.98
C LYS A 233 26.78 -13.11 -12.86
N ILE A 234 26.66 -12.63 -11.63
CA ILE A 234 27.21 -13.20 -10.40
C ILE A 234 26.06 -13.88 -9.66
N LYS A 235 26.23 -15.16 -9.35
CA LYS A 235 25.17 -15.96 -8.76
C LYS A 235 25.29 -16.10 -7.25
N ASP A 236 26.47 -16.46 -6.77
CA ASP A 236 26.76 -16.87 -5.42
C ASP A 236 28.04 -16.21 -4.88
N LEU A 237 28.36 -16.43 -3.61
CA LEU A 237 29.53 -15.85 -2.95
C LEU A 237 30.85 -16.43 -3.51
N ASN A 238 30.84 -17.69 -3.97
CA ASN A 238 31.99 -18.27 -4.63
C ASN A 238 32.24 -17.64 -6.00
N ASP A 239 31.21 -17.22 -6.74
CA ASP A 239 31.36 -16.42 -7.95
C ASP A 239 32.03 -15.07 -7.66
N VAL A 240 31.69 -14.41 -6.53
CA VAL A 240 32.38 -13.18 -6.10
C VAL A 240 33.87 -13.44 -5.85
N LEU A 241 34.22 -14.53 -5.14
CA LEU A 241 35.62 -14.92 -4.93
C LEU A 241 36.33 -15.17 -6.26
N TYR A 242 35.69 -15.90 -7.15
CA TYR A 242 36.27 -16.30 -8.43
C TYR A 242 36.59 -15.11 -9.37
N TRP A 243 35.64 -14.18 -9.46
CA TRP A 243 35.72 -13.09 -10.43
C TRP A 243 36.27 -11.79 -9.85
N MET A 244 36.10 -11.54 -8.56
CA MET A 244 36.39 -10.27 -7.93
C MET A 244 37.44 -10.37 -6.80
N GLY A 245 37.73 -11.58 -6.32
CA GLY A 245 38.78 -11.82 -5.32
C GLY A 245 38.31 -11.71 -3.86
N LYS A 246 39.27 -11.95 -2.94
CA LYS A 246 39.04 -12.04 -1.47
C LYS A 246 38.49 -10.73 -0.86
N GLU A 247 39.04 -9.59 -1.30
CA GLU A 247 38.59 -8.28 -0.79
C GLU A 247 37.10 -8.03 -1.10
N ALA A 248 36.65 -8.41 -2.30
CA ALA A 248 35.26 -8.25 -2.70
C ALA A 248 34.33 -9.11 -1.85
N VAL A 249 34.73 -10.36 -1.52
CA VAL A 249 33.98 -11.23 -0.59
C VAL A 249 33.87 -10.59 0.78
N MET A 250 34.98 -10.10 1.35
CA MET A 250 34.97 -9.41 2.63
C MET A 250 34.09 -8.14 2.61
N ASN A 251 34.15 -7.38 1.52
CA ASN A 251 33.29 -6.21 1.37
C ASN A 251 31.80 -6.57 1.33
N VAL A 252 31.40 -7.64 0.63
CA VAL A 252 30.01 -8.15 0.64
C VAL A 252 29.56 -8.50 2.04
N ILE A 253 30.41 -9.16 2.84
CA ILE A 253 30.07 -9.60 4.19
C ILE A 253 30.02 -8.42 5.16
N LEU A 254 31.06 -7.58 5.19
CA LEU A 254 31.20 -6.49 6.14
C LEU A 254 30.21 -5.35 5.91
N ASN A 255 29.81 -5.13 4.66
CA ASN A 255 28.78 -4.16 4.29
C ASN A 255 27.35 -4.73 4.27
N ALA A 256 27.12 -5.84 4.98
CA ALA A 256 25.79 -6.42 5.11
C ALA A 256 24.80 -5.38 5.70
N GLN A 257 23.70 -5.18 4.98
CA GLN A 257 22.70 -4.17 5.27
C GLN A 257 21.69 -4.69 6.29
N GLU A 258 21.15 -3.78 7.10
CA GLU A 258 20.03 -4.08 7.98
C GLU A 258 18.81 -4.50 7.15
N CYS A 259 18.00 -5.40 7.71
CA CYS A 259 16.77 -5.79 7.06
C CYS A 259 15.82 -4.58 6.99
N PRO A 260 15.26 -4.26 5.81
CA PRO A 260 14.32 -3.15 5.71
C PRO A 260 13.09 -3.42 6.57
N ILE A 261 12.68 -2.44 7.36
CA ILE A 261 11.43 -2.49 8.11
C ILE A 261 10.31 -2.19 7.12
N ASN A 262 9.49 -3.17 6.77
CA ASN A 262 8.52 -3.11 5.67
C ASN A 262 7.59 -1.88 5.69
N ASN A 263 7.33 -1.29 6.86
CA ASN A 263 6.40 -0.18 7.01
C ASN A 263 7.10 1.15 7.37
N LEU A 264 8.42 1.21 7.33
CA LEU A 264 9.20 2.43 7.55
C LEU A 264 10.02 2.75 6.31
N ILE A 265 10.11 4.03 6.01
CA ILE A 265 10.97 4.60 4.98
C ILE A 265 11.75 5.75 5.61
N ASP A 266 13.00 5.92 5.23
CA ASP A 266 13.78 7.07 5.66
C ASP A 266 13.18 8.36 5.09
N LEU A 267 13.10 9.39 5.91
CA LEU A 267 12.54 10.69 5.49
C LEU A 267 13.30 11.29 4.31
N SER A 268 14.60 11.04 4.21
CA SER A 268 15.43 11.52 3.09
C SER A 268 15.08 10.87 1.75
N ASP A 269 14.53 9.65 1.77
CA ASP A 269 14.09 8.92 0.58
C ASP A 269 12.69 9.32 0.12
N VAL A 270 11.95 10.09 0.95
CA VAL A 270 10.62 10.55 0.61
C VAL A 270 10.68 11.69 -0.40
N LYS A 271 10.14 11.48 -1.59
CA LYS A 271 10.06 12.53 -2.61
C LYS A 271 9.09 13.63 -2.16
N ILE A 272 9.56 14.85 -2.11
CA ILE A 272 8.73 16.03 -1.83
C ILE A 272 7.69 16.17 -2.94
N ARG A 273 6.43 16.36 -2.54
CA ARG A 273 5.31 16.67 -3.43
C ARG A 273 4.99 18.15 -3.28
N ARG A 274 5.16 18.92 -4.34
CA ARG A 274 4.70 20.31 -4.36
C ARG A 274 3.19 20.34 -4.53
N MET A 275 2.51 21.22 -3.79
CA MET A 275 1.04 21.24 -3.80
C MET A 275 0.47 21.70 -5.16
N GLU A 276 1.19 22.53 -5.88
CA GLU A 276 0.85 22.96 -7.25
C GLU A 276 0.86 21.80 -8.26
N ASP A 277 1.70 20.78 -8.03
CA ASP A 277 1.82 19.61 -8.91
C ASP A 277 0.82 18.49 -8.56
N VAL A 278 0.12 18.60 -7.42
CA VAL A 278 -0.87 17.60 -7.03
C VAL A 278 -2.17 17.84 -7.80
N ASP A 279 -2.57 16.87 -8.62
CA ASP A 279 -3.85 16.92 -9.32
C ASP A 279 -5.05 16.83 -8.36
N GLY A 280 -6.20 17.28 -8.82
CA GLY A 280 -7.43 17.28 -8.04
C GLY A 280 -8.60 17.83 -8.84
N ILE A 281 -9.67 18.15 -8.15
CA ILE A 281 -10.95 18.55 -8.71
C ILE A 281 -11.24 19.99 -8.30
N GLN A 282 -11.67 20.84 -9.24
CA GLN A 282 -12.19 22.16 -8.95
C GLN A 282 -13.68 22.10 -8.59
N ILE A 283 -14.09 22.94 -7.66
CA ILE A 283 -15.52 23.08 -7.27
C ILE A 283 -16.28 23.86 -8.34
N GLY A 284 -15.58 24.78 -9.01
CA GLY A 284 -16.14 25.67 -10.02
C GLY A 284 -16.77 26.94 -9.41
N LEU A 285 -16.40 27.27 -8.18
CA LEU A 285 -16.72 28.53 -7.51
C LEU A 285 -15.39 29.19 -7.12
N LYS A 286 -15.07 30.28 -7.79
CA LYS A 286 -13.76 30.96 -7.72
C LYS A 286 -13.27 31.25 -6.30
N PRO A 287 -14.11 31.76 -5.37
CA PRO A 287 -13.66 32.01 -4.01
C PRO A 287 -13.27 30.72 -3.26
N LEU A 288 -13.99 29.62 -3.47
CA LEU A 288 -13.67 28.32 -2.87
C LEU A 288 -12.43 27.70 -3.52
N ASP A 289 -12.31 27.76 -4.85
CA ASP A 289 -11.16 27.23 -5.57
C ASP A 289 -9.89 28.02 -5.25
N ASN A 290 -9.97 29.35 -5.08
CA ASN A 290 -8.85 30.16 -4.61
C ASN A 290 -8.41 29.78 -3.18
N HIS A 291 -9.37 29.48 -2.29
CA HIS A 291 -9.06 29.10 -0.92
C HIS A 291 -8.56 27.67 -0.82
N LEU A 292 -9.16 26.72 -1.50
CA LEU A 292 -8.86 25.30 -1.42
C LEU A 292 -7.80 24.83 -2.44
N MET A 293 -7.47 25.65 -3.43
CA MET A 293 -6.77 25.34 -4.67
C MET A 293 -7.55 24.33 -5.52
N ARG A 294 -7.82 23.16 -4.97
CA ARG A 294 -8.63 22.07 -5.54
C ARG A 294 -8.93 21.02 -4.48
N LEU A 295 -9.89 20.15 -4.70
CA LEU A 295 -10.06 18.91 -3.93
C LEU A 295 -9.01 17.92 -4.42
N PHE A 296 -7.90 17.80 -3.68
CA PHE A 296 -6.74 17.04 -4.13
C PHE A 296 -7.00 15.54 -4.23
N ASN A 297 -6.41 14.91 -5.23
CA ASN A 297 -6.34 13.47 -5.31
C ASN A 297 -5.63 12.88 -4.07
N GLY A 298 -6.14 11.75 -3.57
CA GLY A 298 -5.66 11.15 -2.33
C GLY A 298 -6.29 11.72 -1.06
N THR A 299 -7.37 12.51 -1.18
CA THR A 299 -8.06 13.12 -0.04
C THR A 299 -9.54 12.78 0.03
N LEU A 300 -10.07 12.74 1.25
CA LEU A 300 -11.49 12.64 1.54
C LEU A 300 -12.03 14.00 2.01
N THR A 301 -13.04 14.51 1.31
CA THR A 301 -13.80 15.70 1.66
C THR A 301 -15.18 15.30 2.16
N ILE A 302 -15.57 15.78 3.33
CA ILE A 302 -16.94 15.65 3.84
C ILE A 302 -17.75 16.87 3.41
N LEU A 303 -18.91 16.62 2.80
CA LEU A 303 -19.89 17.63 2.50
C LEU A 303 -21.08 17.48 3.45
N SER A 304 -21.43 18.52 4.20
CA SER A 304 -22.51 18.47 5.18
C SER A 304 -23.46 19.64 5.02
N GLY A 305 -24.67 19.51 5.54
CA GLY A 305 -25.69 20.55 5.48
C GLY A 305 -27.07 20.00 5.84
N LEU A 306 -27.97 20.86 6.33
CA LEU A 306 -29.35 20.48 6.60
C LEU A 306 -30.06 19.99 5.32
N PRO A 307 -31.14 19.20 5.41
CA PRO A 307 -31.99 18.89 4.28
C PRO A 307 -32.42 20.18 3.54
N GLY A 308 -32.37 20.17 2.21
CA GLY A 308 -32.72 21.35 1.39
C GLY A 308 -31.67 22.48 1.35
N SER A 309 -30.48 22.28 1.92
CA SER A 309 -29.39 23.29 1.85
C SER A 309 -28.67 23.39 0.50
N GLY A 310 -28.95 22.46 -0.45
CA GLY A 310 -28.37 22.49 -1.78
C GLY A 310 -27.17 21.57 -2.00
N LYS A 311 -26.90 20.62 -1.08
CA LYS A 311 -25.78 19.66 -1.19
C LYS A 311 -25.73 18.93 -2.53
N SER A 312 -26.84 18.28 -2.91
CA SER A 312 -26.91 17.49 -4.15
C SER A 312 -26.82 18.37 -5.41
N SER A 313 -27.26 19.65 -5.33
CA SER A 313 -27.05 20.62 -6.43
C SER A 313 -25.56 20.98 -6.57
N LEU A 314 -24.86 21.24 -5.46
CA LEU A 314 -23.43 21.52 -5.48
C LEU A 314 -22.64 20.30 -5.98
N LEU A 315 -22.98 19.09 -5.52
CA LEU A 315 -22.38 17.86 -6.00
C LEU A 315 -22.56 17.68 -7.50
N SER A 316 -23.80 17.87 -8.00
CA SER A 316 -24.08 17.79 -9.43
C SER A 316 -23.27 18.81 -10.24
N GLN A 317 -23.06 20.01 -9.71
CA GLN A 317 -22.21 21.02 -10.34
C GLN A 317 -20.73 20.59 -10.37
N ILE A 318 -20.20 20.05 -9.28
CA ILE A 318 -18.82 19.51 -9.21
C ILE A 318 -18.66 18.35 -10.20
N ILE A 319 -19.63 17.44 -10.28
CA ILE A 319 -19.65 16.32 -11.23
C ILE A 319 -19.57 16.85 -12.67
N CYS A 320 -20.41 17.83 -13.00
CA CYS A 320 -20.45 18.42 -14.33
C CYS A 320 -19.15 19.12 -14.71
N ARG A 321 -18.56 19.88 -13.79
CA ARG A 321 -17.25 20.54 -13.99
C ARG A 321 -16.13 19.53 -14.19
N THR A 322 -16.09 18.50 -13.34
CA THR A 322 -15.08 17.44 -13.42
C THR A 322 -15.12 16.71 -14.76
N ALA A 323 -16.33 16.36 -15.23
CA ALA A 323 -16.51 15.70 -16.52
C ALA A 323 -16.12 16.61 -17.69
N ASP A 324 -16.36 17.91 -17.58
CA ASP A 324 -16.01 18.91 -18.58
C ASP A 324 -14.49 19.12 -18.70
N GLU A 325 -13.76 18.98 -17.58
CA GLU A 325 -12.28 18.95 -17.55
C GLU A 325 -11.68 17.65 -18.12
N GLY A 326 -12.51 16.73 -18.61
CA GLY A 326 -12.07 15.45 -19.17
C GLY A 326 -11.74 14.38 -18.14
N LYS A 327 -12.11 14.55 -16.87
CA LYS A 327 -11.92 13.58 -15.79
C LYS A 327 -13.18 12.75 -15.58
N ASN A 328 -13.01 11.45 -15.40
CA ASN A 328 -14.14 10.54 -15.19
C ASN A 328 -14.57 10.54 -13.72
N VAL A 329 -15.88 10.40 -13.51
CA VAL A 329 -16.54 10.47 -12.21
C VAL A 329 -17.36 9.22 -11.96
N ALA A 330 -17.28 8.65 -10.75
CA ALA A 330 -18.21 7.63 -10.28
C ALA A 330 -19.05 8.19 -9.12
N VAL A 331 -20.37 7.96 -9.19
CA VAL A 331 -21.36 8.47 -8.24
C VAL A 331 -22.13 7.30 -7.66
N TYR A 332 -22.08 7.17 -6.34
CA TYR A 332 -23.01 6.36 -5.55
C TYR A 332 -24.00 7.31 -4.89
N SER A 333 -25.28 7.17 -5.21
CA SER A 333 -26.37 7.88 -4.52
C SER A 333 -27.53 6.93 -4.32
N LYS A 334 -28.12 6.99 -3.15
CA LYS A 334 -29.40 6.34 -2.82
C LYS A 334 -30.42 7.37 -2.34
N GLU A 335 -30.00 8.64 -2.25
CA GLU A 335 -30.90 9.75 -1.92
C GLU A 335 -31.55 10.34 -3.18
N LEU A 336 -30.79 10.38 -4.29
CA LEU A 336 -31.27 10.87 -5.57
C LEU A 336 -31.22 9.74 -6.60
N GLU A 337 -32.37 9.33 -7.11
CA GLU A 337 -32.50 8.29 -8.15
C GLU A 337 -31.75 8.71 -9.44
N ASN A 338 -31.25 7.75 -10.18
CA ASN A 338 -30.46 7.97 -11.38
C ASN A 338 -31.15 8.85 -12.44
N PRO A 339 -32.47 8.69 -12.75
CA PRO A 339 -33.15 9.58 -13.67
C PRO A 339 -33.17 11.04 -13.18
N MET A 340 -33.33 11.26 -11.88
CA MET A 340 -33.31 12.60 -11.28
C MET A 340 -31.91 13.17 -11.30
N GLN A 341 -30.88 12.39 -10.93
CA GLN A 341 -29.47 12.79 -11.03
C GLN A 341 -29.12 13.21 -12.46
N LYS A 342 -29.56 12.43 -13.46
CA LYS A 342 -29.39 12.78 -14.88
C LYS A 342 -30.07 14.10 -15.23
N SER A 343 -31.31 14.29 -14.79
CA SER A 343 -32.05 15.54 -15.04
C SER A 343 -31.33 16.77 -14.45
N TRP A 344 -30.79 16.64 -13.24
CA TRP A 344 -30.05 17.74 -12.61
C TRP A 344 -28.74 18.06 -13.32
N THR A 345 -27.96 17.04 -13.68
CA THR A 345 -26.74 17.26 -14.46
C THR A 345 -27.01 17.85 -15.84
N HIS A 346 -28.08 17.43 -16.52
CA HIS A 346 -28.53 18.02 -17.78
C HIS A 346 -28.85 19.49 -17.63
N SER A 347 -29.59 19.91 -16.59
CA SER A 347 -29.90 21.32 -16.34
C SER A 347 -28.64 22.16 -16.17
N ILE A 348 -27.65 21.62 -15.42
CA ILE A 348 -26.38 22.31 -15.17
C ILE A 348 -25.57 22.42 -16.46
N TRP A 349 -25.43 21.34 -17.24
CA TRP A 349 -24.69 21.37 -18.50
C TRP A 349 -25.35 22.26 -19.54
N ALA A 350 -26.70 22.24 -19.65
CA ALA A 350 -27.44 23.06 -20.58
C ALA A 350 -27.29 24.56 -20.27
N GLY A 351 -27.22 24.89 -18.99
CA GLY A 351 -27.13 26.28 -18.57
C GLY A 351 -28.44 27.07 -18.77
N PRO A 352 -28.44 28.35 -18.37
CA PRO A 352 -29.66 29.14 -18.38
C PRO A 352 -30.16 29.48 -19.80
N TRP A 353 -29.30 29.51 -20.80
CA TRP A 353 -29.66 29.90 -22.17
C TRP A 353 -30.57 28.92 -22.91
N HIS A 354 -30.46 27.64 -22.57
CA HIS A 354 -31.24 26.57 -23.21
C HIS A 354 -32.52 26.21 -22.45
N ALA A 355 -32.75 26.83 -21.29
CA ALA A 355 -33.93 26.61 -20.48
C ALA A 355 -35.16 27.34 -21.04
N LYS A 356 -36.28 26.61 -21.18
CA LYS A 356 -37.59 27.18 -21.45
C LYS A 356 -38.49 26.99 -20.25
N GLU A 357 -39.09 28.08 -19.79
CA GLU A 357 -40.02 28.07 -18.68
C GLU A 357 -41.40 27.60 -19.11
N TYR A 358 -41.97 26.72 -18.30
CA TYR A 358 -43.32 26.22 -18.43
C TYR A 358 -44.01 26.34 -17.09
N HIS A 359 -45.35 26.39 -17.13
CA HIS A 359 -46.18 26.41 -15.93
C HIS A 359 -47.04 25.14 -15.86
N SER A 360 -47.12 24.53 -14.67
CA SER A 360 -48.05 23.46 -14.43
C SER A 360 -49.51 23.98 -14.44
N ARG A 361 -50.46 23.05 -14.43
CA ARG A 361 -51.87 23.41 -14.30
C ARG A 361 -52.19 24.13 -13.00
N GLU A 362 -51.42 23.87 -11.97
CA GLU A 362 -51.51 24.45 -10.63
C GLU A 362 -50.70 25.75 -10.50
N GLY A 363 -50.09 26.24 -11.61
CA GLY A 363 -49.36 27.52 -11.68
C GLY A 363 -47.89 27.43 -11.20
N ALA A 364 -47.36 26.23 -10.90
CA ALA A 364 -45.94 26.08 -10.56
C ALA A 364 -45.06 26.16 -11.81
N SER A 365 -44.01 27.00 -11.76
CA SER A 365 -43.02 27.11 -12.83
C SER A 365 -42.07 25.94 -12.80
N TYR A 366 -41.71 25.42 -13.98
CA TYR A 366 -40.66 24.43 -14.19
C TYR A 366 -39.95 24.67 -15.52
N TYR A 367 -38.73 24.17 -15.66
CA TYR A 367 -37.89 24.40 -16.81
C TYR A 367 -37.68 23.12 -17.61
N ARG A 368 -37.68 23.23 -18.94
CA ARG A 368 -37.39 22.16 -19.87
C ARG A 368 -36.32 22.57 -20.86
N PHE A 369 -35.62 21.59 -21.37
CA PHE A 369 -34.60 21.69 -22.40
C PHE A 369 -35.08 20.91 -23.64
N SER A 370 -34.68 21.31 -24.84
CA SER A 370 -35.03 20.57 -26.05
C SER A 370 -34.29 19.22 -26.11
N ASP A 371 -34.91 18.25 -26.76
CA ASP A 371 -34.32 16.90 -26.93
C ASP A 371 -32.99 16.95 -27.68
N ASP A 372 -32.82 17.86 -28.64
CA ASP A 372 -31.57 18.09 -29.36
C ASP A 372 -30.43 18.51 -28.41
N VAL A 373 -30.70 19.44 -27.48
CA VAL A 373 -29.75 19.88 -26.46
C VAL A 373 -29.39 18.70 -25.53
N LEU A 374 -30.38 17.97 -25.05
CA LEU A 374 -30.15 16.84 -24.15
C LEU A 374 -29.34 15.72 -24.83
N SER A 375 -29.64 15.46 -26.11
CA SER A 375 -28.90 14.46 -26.91
C SER A 375 -27.45 14.89 -27.15
N ALA A 376 -27.22 16.17 -27.48
CA ALA A 376 -25.86 16.71 -27.67
C ALA A 376 -25.02 16.60 -26.37
N ILE A 377 -25.64 16.88 -25.23
CA ILE A 377 -25.01 16.72 -23.90
C ILE A 377 -24.66 15.24 -23.66
N ASP A 378 -25.60 14.33 -23.86
CA ASP A 378 -25.40 12.89 -23.67
C ASP A 378 -24.26 12.34 -24.56
N ASP A 379 -24.19 12.80 -25.81
CA ASP A 379 -23.14 12.36 -26.73
C ASP A 379 -21.78 12.91 -26.35
N TYR A 380 -21.71 14.16 -25.89
CA TYR A 380 -20.43 14.79 -25.51
C TYR A 380 -19.85 14.19 -24.23
N TYR A 381 -20.69 13.92 -23.23
CA TYR A 381 -20.24 13.40 -21.93
C TYR A 381 -20.34 11.88 -21.80
N ARG A 382 -20.63 11.17 -22.90
CA ARG A 382 -20.69 9.73 -22.94
C ARG A 382 -19.38 9.11 -22.42
N GLY A 383 -19.51 8.20 -21.43
CA GLY A 383 -18.37 7.48 -20.84
C GLY A 383 -17.53 8.29 -19.85
N ARG A 384 -18.01 9.45 -19.36
CA ARG A 384 -17.32 10.27 -18.35
C ARG A 384 -17.95 10.24 -16.97
N VAL A 385 -19.28 10.09 -16.88
CA VAL A 385 -20.00 10.01 -15.59
C VAL A 385 -20.67 8.66 -15.47
N PHE A 386 -20.37 7.95 -14.41
CA PHE A 386 -20.86 6.60 -14.12
C PHE A 386 -21.68 6.62 -12.84
N LEU A 387 -22.93 6.23 -12.91
CA LEU A 387 -23.84 6.15 -11.77
C LEU A 387 -23.93 4.72 -11.27
N TYR A 388 -23.92 4.55 -9.95
CA TYR A 388 -24.24 3.29 -9.30
C TYR A 388 -25.73 2.96 -9.57
N ARG A 389 -26.05 1.71 -9.88
CA ARG A 389 -27.43 1.34 -10.25
C ARG A 389 -28.35 1.45 -9.05
N ASP A 390 -29.57 1.96 -9.29
CA ASP A 390 -30.59 2.12 -8.23
C ASP A 390 -30.96 0.79 -7.59
N GLU A 391 -31.00 -0.30 -8.40
CA GLU A 391 -31.37 -1.65 -7.96
C GLU A 391 -30.21 -2.40 -7.27
N ALA A 392 -28.98 -1.90 -7.38
CA ALA A 392 -27.81 -2.59 -6.80
C ALA A 392 -27.81 -2.49 -5.27
N SER A 393 -27.18 -3.45 -4.63
CA SER A 393 -27.05 -3.53 -3.17
C SER A 393 -26.38 -2.30 -2.58
N GLY A 394 -26.79 -1.90 -1.38
CA GLY A 394 -26.12 -0.89 -0.55
C GLY A 394 -24.99 -1.44 0.32
N ASP A 395 -24.60 -2.72 0.14
CA ASP A 395 -23.57 -3.38 0.92
C ASP A 395 -22.21 -2.69 0.79
N GLU A 396 -21.55 -2.44 1.91
CA GLU A 396 -20.27 -1.75 2.00
C GLU A 396 -19.21 -2.39 1.11
N THR A 397 -19.11 -3.71 1.10
CA THR A 397 -18.07 -4.45 0.37
C THR A 397 -18.28 -4.36 -1.13
N GLU A 398 -19.56 -4.47 -1.57
CA GLU A 398 -19.91 -4.35 -2.98
C GLU A 398 -19.70 -2.93 -3.50
N ILE A 399 -20.05 -1.91 -2.69
CA ILE A 399 -19.79 -0.52 -3.02
C ILE A 399 -18.29 -0.29 -3.20
N LEU A 400 -17.45 -0.65 -2.22
CA LEU A 400 -16.01 -0.44 -2.30
C LEU A 400 -15.38 -1.16 -3.50
N LYS A 401 -15.83 -2.39 -3.81
CA LYS A 401 -15.38 -3.13 -4.98
C LYS A 401 -15.76 -2.41 -6.28
N THR A 402 -17.01 -1.97 -6.40
CA THR A 402 -17.50 -1.24 -7.58
C THR A 402 -16.74 0.08 -7.78
N LEU A 403 -16.43 0.78 -6.70
CA LEU A 403 -15.62 2.00 -6.75
C LEU A 403 -14.17 1.68 -7.19
N GLU A 404 -13.57 0.59 -6.71
CA GLU A 404 -12.26 0.14 -7.17
C GLU A 404 -12.26 -0.18 -8.67
N ASP A 405 -13.26 -0.91 -9.13
CA ASP A 405 -13.43 -1.23 -10.55
C ASP A 405 -13.65 0.04 -11.40
N SER A 406 -14.39 1.02 -10.89
CA SER A 406 -14.59 2.32 -11.58
C SER A 406 -13.28 3.08 -11.77
N VAL A 407 -12.38 3.03 -10.79
CA VAL A 407 -11.05 3.65 -10.91
C VAL A 407 -10.14 2.85 -11.85
N ARG A 408 -10.09 1.52 -11.69
CA ARG A 408 -9.18 0.66 -12.47
C ARG A 408 -9.58 0.53 -13.93
N ILE A 409 -10.89 0.40 -14.20
CA ILE A 409 -11.42 0.10 -15.54
C ILE A 409 -11.80 1.39 -16.27
N LYS A 410 -12.42 2.36 -15.56
CA LYS A 410 -12.91 3.60 -16.15
C LYS A 410 -12.01 4.81 -15.89
N GLY A 411 -10.97 4.67 -15.09
CA GLY A 411 -10.04 5.76 -14.79
C GLY A 411 -10.68 6.92 -14.01
N CYS A 412 -11.70 6.66 -13.19
CA CYS A 412 -12.38 7.69 -12.41
C CYS A 412 -11.38 8.42 -11.49
N LYS A 413 -11.47 9.76 -11.48
CA LYS A 413 -10.65 10.65 -10.64
C LYS A 413 -11.43 11.29 -9.50
N LEU A 414 -12.74 11.35 -9.63
CA LEU A 414 -13.66 11.78 -8.58
C LEU A 414 -14.60 10.63 -8.23
N ILE A 415 -14.72 10.38 -6.94
CA ILE A 415 -15.70 9.47 -6.35
C ILE A 415 -16.64 10.26 -5.47
N VAL A 416 -17.93 10.17 -5.71
CA VAL A 416 -18.99 10.82 -4.93
C VAL A 416 -19.85 9.76 -4.26
N LEU A 417 -20.04 9.88 -2.93
CA LEU A 417 -20.96 9.05 -2.15
C LEU A 417 -22.02 9.94 -1.50
N ASP A 418 -23.27 9.81 -1.91
CA ASP A 418 -24.42 10.56 -1.41
C ASP A 418 -25.54 9.58 -1.01
N ASN A 419 -25.70 9.22 0.30
CA ASN A 419 -24.97 9.68 1.46
C ASN A 419 -24.50 8.48 2.34
N LEU A 420 -23.77 8.77 3.41
CA LEU A 420 -23.26 7.76 4.37
C LEU A 420 -24.37 6.95 5.03
N MET A 421 -25.56 7.53 5.23
CA MET A 421 -26.70 6.88 5.91
C MET A 421 -27.36 5.78 5.06
N CYS A 422 -27.08 5.75 3.76
CA CYS A 422 -27.66 4.80 2.81
C CYS A 422 -26.73 3.61 2.53
N ILE A 423 -25.70 3.41 3.34
CA ILE A 423 -24.76 2.30 3.23
C ILE A 423 -25.14 1.23 4.24
N ASP A 424 -25.31 0.00 3.73
CA ASP A 424 -25.64 -1.17 4.53
C ASP A 424 -24.36 -1.80 5.09
N PHE A 425 -24.22 -1.82 6.40
CA PHE A 425 -23.09 -2.40 7.09
C PHE A 425 -23.37 -3.84 7.53
N ALA A 426 -22.42 -4.74 7.33
CA ALA A 426 -22.62 -6.20 7.44
C ALA A 426 -22.90 -6.74 8.86
N SER A 427 -22.80 -5.97 9.92
CA SER A 427 -22.91 -6.45 11.30
C SER A 427 -24.04 -5.78 12.06
N GLU A 428 -25.14 -6.47 12.29
CA GLU A 428 -26.24 -6.04 13.18
C GLU A 428 -25.82 -5.96 14.67
N LYS A 429 -24.64 -6.46 15.04
CA LYS A 429 -24.17 -6.56 16.44
C LYS A 429 -23.18 -5.48 16.85
N GLU A 430 -22.63 -4.73 15.91
CA GLU A 430 -21.71 -3.65 16.20
C GLU A 430 -22.45 -2.30 16.23
N ASP A 431 -21.95 -1.38 17.05
CA ASP A 431 -22.39 0.01 17.11
C ASP A 431 -22.24 0.67 15.71
N ASP A 432 -23.34 1.15 15.14
CA ASP A 432 -23.38 1.85 13.83
C ASP A 432 -22.27 2.90 13.68
N LEU A 433 -21.95 3.59 14.78
CA LEU A 433 -20.90 4.61 14.79
C LEU A 433 -19.50 4.04 14.59
N LYS A 434 -19.24 2.81 15.03
CA LYS A 434 -17.97 2.13 14.82
C LYS A 434 -17.84 1.67 13.37
N GLN A 435 -18.93 1.16 12.81
CA GLN A 435 -18.97 0.71 11.41
C GLN A 435 -18.76 1.89 10.45
N GLN A 436 -19.48 3.00 10.65
CA GLN A 436 -19.26 4.24 9.91
C GLN A 436 -17.82 4.73 10.01
N THR A 437 -17.22 4.72 11.21
CA THR A 437 -15.81 5.09 11.40
C THR A 437 -14.87 4.17 10.65
N SER A 438 -15.14 2.86 10.64
CA SER A 438 -14.36 1.86 9.89
C SER A 438 -14.43 2.11 8.40
N PHE A 439 -15.64 2.34 7.88
CA PHE A 439 -15.86 2.65 6.46
C PHE A 439 -15.12 3.91 6.02
N ILE A 440 -15.15 4.96 6.82
CA ILE A 440 -14.43 6.19 6.52
C ILE A 440 -12.92 5.98 6.48
N ARG A 441 -12.36 5.15 7.38
CA ARG A 441 -10.94 4.76 7.30
C ARG A 441 -10.61 4.02 6.01
N LYS A 442 -11.51 3.12 5.57
CA LYS A 442 -11.37 2.42 4.28
C LYS A 442 -11.41 3.40 3.11
N LEU A 443 -12.31 4.39 3.12
CA LEU A 443 -12.39 5.43 2.10
C LEU A 443 -11.14 6.32 2.06
N VAL A 444 -10.59 6.69 3.22
CA VAL A 444 -9.32 7.44 3.28
C VAL A 444 -8.17 6.59 2.70
N GLY A 445 -8.06 5.33 3.10
CA GLY A 445 -7.08 4.40 2.52
C GLY A 445 -7.27 4.21 1.02
N PHE A 446 -8.52 4.11 0.56
CA PHE A 446 -8.89 4.03 -0.85
C PHE A 446 -8.44 5.27 -1.63
N SER A 447 -8.76 6.47 -1.14
CA SER A 447 -8.37 7.72 -1.81
C SER A 447 -6.86 7.84 -2.01
N ILE A 448 -6.08 7.46 -0.99
CA ILE A 448 -4.60 7.48 -1.02
C ILE A 448 -4.08 6.41 -2.01
N LYS A 449 -4.55 5.16 -1.86
CA LYS A 449 -4.11 4.00 -2.67
C LYS A 449 -4.31 4.24 -4.17
N PHE A 450 -5.45 4.83 -4.55
CA PHE A 450 -5.81 5.03 -5.95
C PHE A 450 -5.52 6.45 -6.46
N SER A 451 -5.05 7.34 -5.61
CA SER A 451 -4.81 8.76 -5.94
C SER A 451 -6.02 9.40 -6.61
N VAL A 452 -7.17 9.35 -5.93
CA VAL A 452 -8.46 9.91 -6.38
C VAL A 452 -9.03 10.86 -5.33
N ALA A 453 -9.80 11.85 -5.75
CA ALA A 453 -10.58 12.69 -4.85
C ALA A 453 -11.87 11.97 -4.47
N VAL A 454 -12.21 11.98 -3.18
CA VAL A 454 -13.45 11.39 -2.66
C VAL A 454 -14.27 12.46 -1.97
N ILE A 455 -15.55 12.58 -2.33
CA ILE A 455 -16.54 13.42 -1.62
C ILE A 455 -17.56 12.49 -1.00
N LEU A 456 -17.76 12.61 0.32
CA LEU A 456 -18.77 11.88 1.07
C LEU A 456 -19.75 12.86 1.71
N VAL A 457 -21.04 12.66 1.44
CA VAL A 457 -22.10 13.43 2.10
C VAL A 457 -22.40 12.82 3.46
N ALA A 458 -22.43 13.66 4.49
CA ALA A 458 -22.83 13.30 5.83
C ALA A 458 -23.81 14.34 6.38
N HIS A 459 -24.96 13.86 6.90
CA HIS A 459 -25.95 14.76 7.49
C HIS A 459 -25.46 15.31 8.84
N PRO A 460 -25.86 16.53 9.22
CA PRO A 460 -25.57 17.06 10.54
C PRO A 460 -26.44 16.40 11.61
N ARG A 461 -26.03 16.49 12.88
CA ARG A 461 -26.90 16.21 14.01
C ARG A 461 -28.08 17.20 14.02
N LYS A 462 -29.16 16.87 14.75
CA LYS A 462 -30.24 17.82 14.94
C LYS A 462 -29.71 19.07 15.66
N LEU A 463 -29.70 20.19 14.96
CA LEU A 463 -29.27 21.47 15.47
C LEU A 463 -30.48 22.34 15.75
N PRO A 464 -30.41 23.30 16.70
CA PRO A 464 -31.40 24.37 16.84
C PRO A 464 -31.55 25.17 15.55
N ALA A 465 -32.76 25.61 15.25
CA ALA A 465 -33.04 26.42 14.07
C ALA A 465 -32.16 27.70 14.06
N GLY A 466 -31.53 27.99 12.93
CA GLY A 466 -30.69 29.19 12.72
C GLY A 466 -29.20 29.04 13.09
N GLN A 467 -28.79 27.94 13.67
CA GLN A 467 -27.37 27.71 14.01
C GLN A 467 -26.58 27.19 12.80
N GLY A 468 -25.41 27.79 12.54
CA GLY A 468 -24.49 27.30 11.52
C GLY A 468 -23.88 25.95 11.91
N ILE A 469 -23.52 25.12 10.91
CA ILE A 469 -22.92 23.81 11.13
C ILE A 469 -21.44 23.98 11.40
N GLY A 470 -21.01 23.73 12.63
CA GLY A 470 -19.61 23.71 13.04
C GLY A 470 -18.96 22.33 12.90
N LYS A 471 -17.69 22.23 13.26
CA LYS A 471 -16.89 20.97 13.25
C LYS A 471 -17.51 19.84 14.06
N PHE A 472 -18.35 20.17 15.05
CA PHE A 472 -18.93 19.23 16.02
C PHE A 472 -20.36 18.78 15.67
N ASP A 473 -20.93 19.32 14.62
CA ASP A 473 -22.36 19.18 14.33
C ASP A 473 -22.69 18.13 13.27
N VAL A 474 -21.68 17.41 12.75
CA VAL A 474 -21.91 16.32 11.79
C VAL A 474 -22.51 15.10 12.49
N ALA A 475 -23.62 14.57 11.95
CA ALA A 475 -24.22 13.33 12.44
C ALA A 475 -23.25 12.16 12.24
N GLY A 476 -23.11 11.33 13.27
CA GLY A 476 -22.11 10.30 13.35
C GLY A 476 -21.11 10.60 14.46
N THR A 477 -19.94 10.04 14.38
CA THR A 477 -18.90 10.27 15.39
C THR A 477 -18.08 11.51 15.06
N MET A 478 -17.57 12.21 16.10
CA MET A 478 -16.48 13.17 15.96
C MET A 478 -15.30 12.60 15.14
N ASN A 479 -15.17 11.27 15.09
CA ASN A 479 -14.18 10.56 14.32
C ASN A 479 -14.31 10.81 12.81
N ILE A 480 -15.52 11.02 12.28
CA ILE A 480 -15.75 11.32 10.85
C ILE A 480 -15.01 12.59 10.48
N VAL A 481 -15.23 13.66 11.25
CA VAL A 481 -14.58 14.96 11.02
C VAL A 481 -13.08 14.87 11.28
N ASN A 482 -12.65 14.07 12.26
CA ASN A 482 -11.22 13.89 12.54
C ASN A 482 -10.48 13.16 11.43
N LEU A 483 -11.10 12.19 10.79
CA LEU A 483 -10.49 11.37 9.75
C LEU A 483 -10.43 12.05 8.38
N CYS A 484 -11.40 12.93 8.04
CA CYS A 484 -11.40 13.59 6.74
C CYS A 484 -10.28 14.63 6.61
N SER A 485 -9.87 14.87 5.38
CA SER A 485 -8.89 15.90 5.02
C SER A 485 -9.52 17.29 5.04
N ARG A 486 -10.76 17.40 4.57
CA ARG A 486 -11.54 18.62 4.45
C ARG A 486 -12.99 18.41 4.86
N MET A 487 -13.59 19.50 5.33
CA MET A 487 -15.03 19.55 5.61
C MET A 487 -15.61 20.85 5.06
N ILE A 488 -16.65 20.72 4.25
CA ILE A 488 -17.42 21.82 3.67
C ILE A 488 -18.86 21.68 4.19
N SER A 489 -19.46 22.76 4.64
CA SER A 489 -20.86 22.78 5.07
C SER A 489 -21.67 23.80 4.29
N LEU A 490 -22.95 23.48 4.03
CA LEU A 490 -23.90 24.34 3.36
C LEU A 490 -25.01 24.76 4.33
N LYS A 491 -25.28 26.04 4.38
CA LYS A 491 -26.41 26.64 5.08
C LYS A 491 -27.28 27.43 4.11
N ARG A 492 -28.53 27.04 3.94
CA ARG A 492 -29.52 27.85 3.22
C ARG A 492 -29.85 29.10 4.03
N VAL A 493 -29.84 30.25 3.40
CA VAL A 493 -30.24 31.53 3.97
C VAL A 493 -31.77 31.64 3.88
N SER A 494 -32.43 31.90 5.01
CA SER A 494 -33.87 32.10 5.06
C SER A 494 -34.27 33.47 4.48
N ASP A 495 -35.53 33.59 4.07
CA ASP A 495 -36.03 34.88 3.53
C ASP A 495 -35.93 36.03 4.56
N LYS A 496 -36.06 35.69 5.84
CA LYS A 496 -35.87 36.64 6.93
C LYS A 496 -34.41 37.13 7.04
N GLU A 497 -33.45 36.17 6.99
CA GLU A 497 -32.01 36.51 7.00
C GLU A 497 -31.60 37.32 5.77
N LYS A 498 -32.21 37.05 4.60
CA LYS A 498 -31.99 37.83 3.38
C LYS A 498 -32.48 39.25 3.56
N GLN A 499 -33.71 39.46 4.07
CA GLN A 499 -34.26 40.78 4.31
C GLN A 499 -33.40 41.56 5.31
N GLU A 500 -32.99 40.95 6.41
CA GLU A 500 -32.11 41.58 7.40
C GLU A 500 -30.75 41.95 6.81
N SER A 501 -30.22 41.13 5.90
CA SER A 501 -28.95 41.40 5.20
C SER A 501 -29.12 42.58 4.24
N THR A 502 -30.19 42.62 3.45
CA THR A 502 -30.51 43.70 2.51
C THR A 502 -30.74 45.02 3.26
N ASP A 503 -31.51 45.01 4.37
CA ASP A 503 -31.73 46.17 5.22
C ASP A 503 -30.42 46.71 5.83
N ALA A 504 -29.43 45.85 6.04
CA ALA A 504 -28.11 46.21 6.53
C ALA A 504 -27.13 46.57 5.38
N GLY A 505 -27.59 46.65 4.14
CA GLY A 505 -26.76 46.95 2.96
C GLY A 505 -25.79 45.84 2.57
N LYS A 506 -26.08 44.57 2.99
CA LYS A 506 -25.30 43.39 2.65
C LYS A 506 -25.96 42.57 1.55
N SER A 507 -25.21 41.67 0.95
CA SER A 507 -25.70 40.79 -0.10
C SER A 507 -26.72 39.77 0.41
N ASP A 508 -27.74 39.47 -0.40
CA ASP A 508 -28.89 38.60 -0.13
C ASP A 508 -28.68 37.16 -0.62
N TYR A 509 -27.54 36.57 -0.28
CA TYR A 509 -27.17 35.22 -0.72
C TYR A 509 -28.26 34.17 -0.51
N ASP A 510 -28.32 33.17 -1.39
CA ASP A 510 -29.22 32.00 -1.23
C ASP A 510 -28.66 30.94 -0.28
N VAL A 511 -27.35 30.74 -0.34
CA VAL A 511 -26.64 29.73 0.45
C VAL A 511 -25.29 30.29 0.92
N ILE A 512 -24.90 29.91 2.12
CA ILE A 512 -23.55 30.13 2.64
C ILE A 512 -22.83 28.78 2.61
N ILE A 513 -21.69 28.73 1.91
CA ILE A 513 -20.80 27.57 1.86
C ILE A 513 -19.60 27.86 2.75
N SER A 514 -19.44 27.07 3.80
CA SER A 514 -18.37 27.25 4.78
C SER A 514 -17.32 26.15 4.63
N VAL A 515 -16.06 26.52 4.48
CA VAL A 515 -14.93 25.59 4.64
C VAL A 515 -14.62 25.51 6.13
N VAL A 516 -15.14 24.47 6.78
CA VAL A 516 -15.07 24.31 8.23
C VAL A 516 -13.73 23.72 8.67
N LYS A 517 -13.10 22.93 7.80
CA LYS A 517 -11.80 22.28 8.04
C LYS A 517 -11.02 22.17 6.75
N ASP A 518 -9.78 22.58 6.77
CA ASP A 518 -8.78 22.29 5.74
C ASP A 518 -7.46 21.84 6.40
N ARG A 519 -7.22 20.53 6.46
CA ARG A 519 -5.96 19.96 6.97
C ARG A 519 -4.87 19.97 5.91
N VAL A 520 -5.25 20.04 4.64
CA VAL A 520 -4.29 19.89 3.52
C VAL A 520 -3.41 21.11 3.39
N LEU A 521 -4.04 22.30 3.41
CA LEU A 521 -3.33 23.58 3.30
C LEU A 521 -3.15 24.27 4.67
N GLY A 522 -3.82 23.76 5.72
CA GLY A 522 -3.78 24.37 7.05
C GLY A 522 -4.39 25.77 7.13
N ARG A 523 -5.29 26.11 6.18
CA ARG A 523 -5.93 27.43 6.11
C ARG A 523 -7.06 27.57 7.11
N GLU A 524 -7.33 28.81 7.52
CA GLU A 524 -8.45 29.13 8.38
C GLU A 524 -9.80 28.89 7.70
N SER A 525 -10.87 28.81 8.49
CA SER A 525 -12.24 28.67 7.98
C SER A 525 -12.65 29.89 7.18
N ILE A 526 -13.37 29.67 6.08
CA ILE A 526 -13.93 30.72 5.25
C ILE A 526 -15.42 30.46 4.99
N ASP A 527 -16.20 31.52 4.95
CA ASP A 527 -17.60 31.50 4.54
C ASP A 527 -17.75 32.22 3.19
N VAL A 528 -18.36 31.53 2.24
CA VAL A 528 -18.62 32.04 0.89
C VAL A 528 -20.13 32.09 0.65
N GLY A 529 -20.67 33.28 0.47
CA GLY A 529 -22.06 33.46 0.05
C GLY A 529 -22.21 33.19 -1.46
N VAL A 530 -23.22 32.40 -1.80
CA VAL A 530 -23.51 32.06 -3.22
C VAL A 530 -24.98 32.28 -3.54
N TYR A 531 -25.24 32.60 -4.82
CA TYR A 531 -26.57 32.67 -5.41
C TYR A 531 -26.91 31.38 -6.12
N TYR A 532 -28.18 31.11 -6.33
CA TYR A 532 -28.68 29.91 -6.98
C TYR A 532 -29.58 30.25 -8.19
N ASP A 533 -29.15 29.88 -9.36
CA ASP A 533 -29.98 29.98 -10.55
C ASP A 533 -30.93 28.76 -10.64
N LYS A 534 -32.25 29.05 -10.57
CA LYS A 534 -33.28 27.99 -10.53
C LYS A 534 -33.41 27.22 -11.87
N CYS A 535 -33.18 27.89 -12.99
CA CYS A 535 -33.38 27.26 -14.28
C CYS A 535 -32.24 26.32 -14.66
N SER A 536 -31.00 26.68 -14.44
CA SER A 536 -29.82 25.87 -14.70
C SER A 536 -29.34 25.06 -13.47
N ARG A 537 -29.93 25.28 -12.27
CA ARG A 537 -29.55 24.65 -11.00
C ARG A 537 -28.09 24.90 -10.58
N ARG A 538 -27.51 26.03 -11.05
CA ARG A 538 -26.13 26.42 -10.76
C ARG A 538 -26.03 27.30 -9.53
N PHE A 539 -25.01 27.03 -8.72
CA PHE A 539 -24.48 28.01 -7.78
C PHE A 539 -23.46 28.89 -8.47
N TYR A 540 -23.45 30.17 -8.11
CA TYR A 540 -22.52 31.14 -8.66
C TYR A 540 -22.24 32.26 -7.65
N THR A 541 -21.09 32.91 -7.78
CA THR A 541 -20.68 34.07 -6.98
C THR A 541 -20.55 35.35 -7.83
N ASN A 542 -20.45 35.21 -9.12
CA ASN A 542 -20.25 36.30 -10.07
C ASN A 542 -20.82 35.96 -11.44
N GLU A 543 -20.79 36.95 -12.35
CA GLU A 543 -21.32 36.86 -13.71
C GLU A 543 -20.62 35.80 -14.56
N GLU A 544 -19.31 35.59 -14.37
CA GLU A 544 -18.51 34.63 -15.10
C GLU A 544 -18.94 33.19 -14.78
N GLU A 545 -19.22 32.88 -13.49
CA GLU A 545 -19.69 31.58 -13.06
C GLU A 545 -21.13 31.29 -13.49
N LEU A 546 -22.01 32.29 -13.42
CA LEU A 546 -23.38 32.19 -13.96
C LEU A 546 -23.36 31.84 -15.43
N ASN A 547 -22.54 32.55 -16.20
CA ASN A 547 -22.41 32.45 -17.65
C ASN A 547 -21.34 31.45 -18.09
N TYR A 548 -20.94 30.48 -17.22
CA TYR A 548 -19.99 29.48 -17.63
C TYR A 548 -20.56 28.57 -18.71
N GLN A 549 -19.93 28.57 -19.89
CA GLN A 549 -20.31 27.75 -21.03
C GLN A 549 -19.49 26.44 -21.02
N PHE A 550 -20.18 25.31 -20.91
CA PHE A 550 -19.57 24.00 -20.98
C PHE A 550 -19.10 23.66 -22.39
N HIS A 551 -18.06 22.83 -22.52
CA HIS A 551 -17.39 22.56 -23.80
C HIS A 551 -18.26 21.85 -24.87
N TRP A 552 -19.38 21.23 -24.50
CA TRP A 552 -20.33 20.64 -25.44
C TRP A 552 -21.02 21.73 -26.28
N ASP A 553 -21.27 22.89 -25.67
CA ASP A 553 -21.98 24.02 -26.29
C ASP A 553 -21.01 24.91 -27.05
N LYS A 554 -21.16 24.95 -28.37
CA LYS A 554 -20.36 25.77 -29.29
C LYS A 554 -21.10 27.04 -29.74
N GLY A 555 -22.32 27.26 -29.24
CA GLY A 555 -23.12 28.41 -29.53
C GLY A 555 -22.49 29.71 -29.03
N ARG A 556 -22.99 30.85 -29.53
CA ARG A 556 -22.71 32.16 -28.96
C ARG A 556 -23.97 32.62 -28.23
N HIS A 557 -23.80 32.95 -26.95
CA HIS A 557 -24.91 33.40 -26.11
C HIS A 557 -24.67 34.82 -25.63
N GLU A 558 -25.75 35.56 -25.43
CA GLU A 558 -25.69 36.82 -24.71
C GLU A 558 -25.46 36.57 -23.23
N LEU A 559 -24.64 37.41 -22.62
CA LEU A 559 -24.37 37.29 -21.19
C LEU A 559 -25.63 37.61 -20.40
N ILE A 560 -25.97 36.78 -19.45
CA ILE A 560 -27.01 37.05 -18.47
C ILE A 560 -26.40 37.99 -17.44
N PRO A 561 -26.95 39.20 -17.25
CA PRO A 561 -26.36 40.15 -16.33
C PRO A 561 -26.47 39.65 -14.89
N PHE A 562 -25.40 39.87 -14.13
CA PHE A 562 -25.36 39.60 -12.70
C PHE A 562 -26.18 40.70 -11.99
N GLY A 563 -27.35 40.31 -11.47
CA GLY A 563 -28.28 41.25 -10.84
C GLY A 563 -27.91 41.67 -9.40
N HIS A 564 -26.76 41.17 -8.86
CA HIS A 564 -26.33 41.37 -7.49
C HIS A 564 -24.96 42.07 -7.42
N THR A 565 -24.61 42.66 -6.26
CA THR A 565 -23.26 43.20 -6.05
C THR A 565 -22.23 42.07 -6.00
N ASP A 566 -21.11 42.21 -6.71
CA ASP A 566 -20.08 41.18 -6.81
C ASP A 566 -19.49 40.85 -5.41
N PRO A 567 -19.71 39.65 -4.87
CA PRO A 567 -19.26 39.28 -3.54
C PRO A 567 -17.77 39.00 -3.45
N THR A 568 -17.05 38.87 -4.58
CA THR A 568 -15.62 38.61 -4.57
C THR A 568 -14.82 39.70 -3.89
N ASN A 569 -15.30 40.95 -3.95
CA ASN A 569 -14.69 42.10 -3.27
C ASN A 569 -14.90 42.07 -1.74
N GLU A 570 -15.99 41.52 -1.22
CA GLU A 570 -16.22 41.40 0.23
C GLU A 570 -15.37 40.29 0.88
N VAL A 571 -15.15 39.21 0.16
CA VAL A 571 -14.32 38.07 0.64
C VAL A 571 -12.84 38.46 0.63
N LEU A 572 -12.38 39.15 -0.44
CA LEU A 572 -11.00 39.64 -0.53
C LEU A 572 -10.73 40.74 0.52
N GLY A 573 -11.69 41.64 0.78
CA GLY A 573 -11.56 42.67 1.80
C GLY A 573 -11.40 42.11 3.24
N LYS A 574 -12.00 40.96 3.57
CA LYS A 574 -11.82 40.28 4.85
C LYS A 574 -10.45 39.59 4.95
N ILE A 575 -9.92 39.10 3.84
CA ILE A 575 -8.58 38.48 3.81
C ILE A 575 -7.49 39.56 3.93
N GLU A 576 -7.67 40.74 3.34
CA GLU A 576 -6.71 41.84 3.45
C GLU A 576 -6.77 42.59 4.79
N SER A 577 -7.93 42.64 5.46
CA SER A 577 -8.08 43.27 6.78
C SER A 577 -7.58 42.40 7.95
N GLN A 578 -7.19 41.14 7.71
CA GLN A 578 -6.61 40.23 8.68
C GLN A 578 -5.10 40.00 8.48
N ARG A 579 -4.48 40.70 7.55
CA ARG A 579 -3.03 40.86 7.45
C ARG A 579 -2.60 42.17 8.09
#